data_ab1b6e2913f5f1ed14530e88ad4472bd
#
_entry.id   ab1b6e2913f5f1ed14530e88ad4472bd
#
_cell.length_a   1.000
_cell.length_b   1.000
_cell.length_c   1.000
_cell.angle_alpha   90.00
_cell.angle_beta   90.00
_cell.angle_gamma   90.00
#
_symmetry.space_group_name_H-M   'P 1'
#
loop_
_entity.id
_entity.type
_entity.pdbx_description
1 polymer ?
#
loop_
_entity_poly.entity_id
_entity_poly.type
_entity_poly.pdbx_seq_one_letter_code
_entity_poly.pdbx_strand_id
1 'polypeptide(L)'
;MKNLSVVTLALLLALVGSVSAQTKVAFVNSATILRELPEAQQAQKDLEEQVKVWQDELEKMGKQLQDDLEDYQKKQALLDPATKSAREKALQDLQQRAREFQFQKFDTREGEAVKLREKKLQPIQEKVLKAIETVAREESCAFVLDKVSEATIVLYA
;
A
#
# COMPACT_ATOMS: atom_id res chain seq x y z
N MET A 1 44.74 27.26 -55.22
CA MET A 1 44.94 26.95 -53.80
C MET A 1 43.75 27.39 -52.93
N LYS A 2 43.01 28.44 -53.26
CA LYS A 2 41.82 28.88 -52.47
C LYS A 2 40.64 27.89 -52.46
N ASN A 3 40.45 27.14 -53.54
CA ASN A 3 39.31 26.23 -53.68
C ASN A 3 39.53 24.91 -52.92
N LEU A 4 40.76 24.52 -52.66
CA LEU A 4 41.11 23.31 -51.92
C LEU A 4 40.80 23.47 -50.40
N SER A 5 41.01 24.68 -49.85
CA SER A 5 40.73 25.01 -48.47
C SER A 5 39.22 25.07 -48.17
N VAL A 6 38.39 25.45 -49.13
CA VAL A 6 36.93 25.50 -48.99
C VAL A 6 36.36 24.09 -49.01
N VAL A 7 36.89 23.19 -49.82
CA VAL A 7 36.44 21.80 -49.93
C VAL A 7 36.82 21.02 -48.64
N THR A 8 38.02 21.25 -48.09
CA THR A 8 38.44 20.64 -46.84
C THR A 8 37.60 21.13 -45.63
N LEU A 9 37.24 22.42 -45.62
CA LEU A 9 36.38 22.96 -44.55
C LEU A 9 34.96 22.43 -44.65
N ALA A 10 34.40 22.28 -45.86
CA ALA A 10 33.08 21.68 -46.08
C ALA A 10 33.03 20.18 -45.71
N LEU A 11 34.14 19.46 -45.95
CA LEU A 11 34.22 18.03 -45.57
C LEU A 11 34.35 17.84 -44.05
N LEU A 12 34.97 18.78 -43.35
CA LEU A 12 35.07 18.76 -41.89
C LEU A 12 33.72 19.10 -41.21
N LEU A 13 32.85 19.94 -41.82
CA LEU A 13 31.53 20.23 -41.31
C LEU A 13 30.54 19.07 -41.55
N ALA A 14 30.75 18.24 -42.56
CA ALA A 14 29.89 17.09 -42.83
C ALA A 14 30.12 15.90 -41.85
N LEU A 15 31.19 15.91 -41.05
CA LEU A 15 31.52 14.92 -40.04
C LEU A 15 30.88 15.22 -38.67
N VAL A 16 30.10 16.30 -38.53
CA VAL A 16 29.23 16.50 -37.38
C VAL A 16 28.02 15.56 -37.55
N GLY A 17 28.30 14.26 -37.47
CA GLY A 17 27.31 13.21 -37.52
C GLY A 17 26.27 13.50 -36.50
N SER A 18 25.02 13.44 -36.94
CA SER A 18 23.83 13.49 -36.07
C SER A 18 24.02 12.51 -34.93
N VAL A 19 24.41 13.01 -33.75
CA VAL A 19 24.33 12.24 -32.51
C VAL A 19 22.84 12.09 -32.26
N SER A 20 22.27 11.03 -32.83
CA SER A 20 20.91 10.60 -32.43
C SER A 20 20.98 10.26 -30.96
N ALA A 21 20.56 11.19 -30.13
CA ALA A 21 20.36 10.93 -28.72
C ALA A 21 19.27 9.86 -28.61
N GLN A 22 19.68 8.60 -28.57
CA GLN A 22 18.76 7.47 -28.44
C GLN A 22 18.19 7.52 -27.04
N THR A 23 16.92 7.93 -26.90
CA THR A 23 16.23 7.99 -25.64
C THR A 23 16.09 6.58 -25.08
N LYS A 24 16.87 6.25 -24.05
CA LYS A 24 16.83 4.95 -23.39
C LYS A 24 15.64 4.91 -22.42
N VAL A 25 14.73 3.96 -22.64
CA VAL A 25 13.58 3.70 -21.77
C VAL A 25 13.73 2.35 -21.13
N ALA A 26 13.63 2.30 -19.81
CA ALA A 26 13.64 1.05 -19.06
C ALA A 26 12.23 0.69 -18.56
N PHE A 27 12.04 -0.59 -18.26
CA PHE A 27 10.82 -1.11 -17.68
C PHE A 27 11.13 -1.88 -16.42
N VAL A 28 10.30 -1.70 -15.40
CA VAL A 28 10.35 -2.47 -14.15
C VAL A 28 8.95 -3.01 -13.83
N ASN A 29 8.89 -3.96 -12.92
CA ASN A 29 7.65 -4.39 -12.29
C ASN A 29 7.80 -4.21 -10.78
N SER A 30 7.34 -3.07 -10.26
CA SER A 30 7.48 -2.73 -8.86
C SER A 30 6.75 -3.71 -7.94
N ALA A 31 5.63 -4.26 -8.38
CA ALA A 31 4.89 -5.27 -7.61
C ALA A 31 5.69 -6.58 -7.47
N THR A 32 6.41 -6.99 -8.52
CA THR A 32 7.29 -8.16 -8.44
C THR A 32 8.47 -7.88 -7.51
N ILE A 33 9.10 -6.70 -7.60
CA ILE A 33 10.19 -6.30 -6.72
C ILE A 33 9.74 -6.34 -5.25
N LEU A 34 8.61 -5.70 -4.93
CA LEU A 34 8.08 -5.69 -3.56
C LEU A 34 7.71 -7.09 -3.07
N ARG A 35 7.14 -7.94 -3.92
CA ARG A 35 6.80 -9.32 -3.55
C ARG A 35 8.02 -10.17 -3.24
N GLU A 36 9.14 -9.95 -3.94
CA GLU A 36 10.37 -10.73 -3.77
C GLU A 36 11.29 -10.14 -2.70
N LEU A 37 11.06 -8.90 -2.26
CA LEU A 37 11.87 -8.25 -1.26
C LEU A 37 11.57 -8.81 0.14
N PRO A 38 12.56 -9.42 0.85
CA PRO A 38 12.32 -10.04 2.17
C PRO A 38 11.75 -9.06 3.19
N GLU A 39 12.19 -7.81 3.16
CA GLU A 39 11.71 -6.73 4.03
C GLU A 39 10.20 -6.45 3.80
N ALA A 40 9.74 -6.47 2.55
CA ALA A 40 8.33 -6.28 2.22
C ALA A 40 7.48 -7.49 2.63
N GLN A 41 7.99 -8.71 2.43
CA GLN A 41 7.34 -9.94 2.88
C GLN A 41 7.17 -9.95 4.41
N GLN A 42 8.20 -9.55 5.15
CA GLN A 42 8.12 -9.47 6.62
C GLN A 42 7.12 -8.40 7.05
N ALA A 43 7.15 -7.21 6.43
CA ALA A 43 6.19 -6.14 6.73
C ALA A 43 4.74 -6.56 6.45
N GLN A 44 4.52 -7.29 5.36
CA GLN A 44 3.21 -7.84 5.01
C GLN A 44 2.74 -8.89 6.03
N LYS A 45 3.62 -9.79 6.44
CA LYS A 45 3.33 -10.80 7.47
C LYS A 45 2.96 -10.16 8.81
N ASP A 46 3.76 -9.22 9.26
CA ASP A 46 3.48 -8.48 10.51
C ASP A 46 2.13 -7.75 10.45
N LEU A 47 1.77 -7.21 9.27
CA LEU A 47 0.47 -6.55 9.05
C LEU A 47 -0.67 -7.56 9.16
N GLU A 48 -0.54 -8.71 8.49
CA GLU A 48 -1.54 -9.78 8.53
C GLU A 48 -1.75 -10.34 9.94
N GLU A 49 -0.66 -10.55 10.68
CA GLU A 49 -0.73 -10.99 12.09
C GLU A 49 -1.48 -9.97 12.96
N GLN A 50 -1.19 -8.67 12.79
CA GLN A 50 -1.88 -7.64 13.58
C GLN A 50 -3.36 -7.51 13.20
N VAL A 51 -3.67 -7.55 11.91
CA VAL A 51 -5.06 -7.52 11.42
C VAL A 51 -5.84 -8.73 11.93
N LYS A 52 -5.21 -9.90 11.95
CA LYS A 52 -5.82 -11.11 12.51
C LYS A 52 -6.15 -10.96 13.98
N VAL A 53 -5.25 -10.39 14.79
CA VAL A 53 -5.52 -10.12 16.21
C VAL A 53 -6.76 -9.24 16.39
N TRP A 54 -6.93 -8.22 15.57
CA TRP A 54 -8.13 -7.36 15.63
C TRP A 54 -9.39 -8.07 15.14
N GLN A 55 -9.29 -8.93 14.14
CA GLN A 55 -10.42 -9.75 13.67
C GLN A 55 -10.87 -10.74 14.75
N ASP A 56 -9.92 -11.44 15.40
CA ASP A 56 -10.20 -12.37 16.46
C ASP A 56 -10.85 -11.67 17.69
N GLU A 57 -10.46 -10.41 17.98
CA GLU A 57 -11.07 -9.61 19.05
C GLU A 57 -12.51 -9.19 18.68
N LEU A 58 -12.75 -8.76 17.44
CA LEU A 58 -14.07 -8.40 16.96
C LEU A 58 -15.02 -9.63 16.98
N GLU A 59 -14.51 -10.79 16.56
CA GLU A 59 -15.24 -12.05 16.63
C GLU A 59 -15.63 -12.43 18.05
N LYS A 60 -14.72 -12.27 19.02
CA LYS A 60 -15.00 -12.48 20.46
C LYS A 60 -16.11 -11.54 20.96
N MET A 61 -16.06 -10.25 20.58
CA MET A 61 -17.12 -9.30 20.95
C MET A 61 -18.47 -9.72 20.35
N GLY A 62 -18.48 -10.16 19.10
CA GLY A 62 -19.68 -10.65 18.42
C GLY A 62 -20.27 -11.88 19.10
N LYS A 63 -19.41 -12.86 19.46
CA LYS A 63 -19.83 -14.08 20.16
C LYS A 63 -20.36 -13.75 21.55
N GLN A 64 -19.67 -12.91 22.30
CA GLN A 64 -20.14 -12.47 23.63
C GLN A 64 -21.50 -11.80 23.53
N LEU A 65 -21.71 -10.91 22.55
CA LEU A 65 -23.00 -10.25 22.35
C LEU A 65 -24.11 -11.26 22.05
N GLN A 66 -23.82 -12.26 21.23
CA GLN A 66 -24.77 -13.32 20.90
C GLN A 66 -25.12 -14.14 22.16
N ASP A 67 -24.13 -14.60 22.90
CA ASP A 67 -24.30 -15.41 24.11
C ASP A 67 -25.09 -14.63 25.18
N ASP A 68 -24.75 -13.36 25.42
CA ASP A 68 -25.42 -12.48 26.38
C ASP A 68 -26.89 -12.19 25.96
N LEU A 69 -27.14 -12.03 24.65
CA LEU A 69 -28.48 -11.82 24.13
C LEU A 69 -29.36 -13.08 24.29
N GLU A 70 -28.81 -14.26 24.00
CA GLU A 70 -29.52 -15.52 24.21
C GLU A 70 -29.84 -15.76 25.69
N ASP A 71 -28.88 -15.50 26.60
CA ASP A 71 -29.11 -15.60 28.03
C ASP A 71 -30.19 -14.63 28.51
N TYR A 72 -30.13 -13.39 28.03
CA TYR A 72 -31.16 -12.40 28.33
C TYR A 72 -32.55 -12.84 27.85
N GLN A 73 -32.67 -13.31 26.61
CA GLN A 73 -33.96 -13.77 26.05
C GLN A 73 -34.55 -14.91 26.86
N LYS A 74 -33.75 -15.86 27.32
CA LYS A 74 -34.18 -17.00 28.13
C LYS A 74 -34.67 -16.58 29.52
N LYS A 75 -34.10 -15.53 30.09
CA LYS A 75 -34.34 -15.12 31.49
C LYS A 75 -35.18 -13.86 31.66
N GLN A 76 -35.42 -13.09 30.61
CA GLN A 76 -36.07 -11.76 30.68
C GLN A 76 -37.43 -11.74 31.40
N ALA A 77 -38.22 -12.83 31.29
CA ALA A 77 -39.53 -12.95 31.96
C ALA A 77 -39.41 -13.09 33.49
N LEU A 78 -38.24 -13.48 33.99
CA LEU A 78 -37.96 -13.71 35.41
C LEU A 78 -37.21 -12.54 36.06
N LEU A 79 -36.79 -11.57 35.28
CA LEU A 79 -36.02 -10.42 35.77
C LEU A 79 -36.93 -9.33 36.30
N ASP A 80 -36.57 -8.70 37.39
CA ASP A 80 -37.16 -7.46 37.85
C ASP A 80 -36.84 -6.30 36.88
N PRO A 81 -37.65 -5.19 36.90
CA PRO A 81 -37.47 -4.10 35.96
C PRO A 81 -36.11 -3.44 35.96
N ALA A 82 -35.44 -3.32 37.13
CA ALA A 82 -34.12 -2.68 37.25
C ALA A 82 -33.03 -3.56 36.65
N THR A 83 -33.06 -4.85 36.94
CA THR A 83 -32.13 -5.84 36.36
C THR A 83 -32.30 -5.96 34.85
N LYS A 84 -33.57 -5.93 34.37
CA LYS A 84 -33.88 -5.94 32.94
C LYS A 84 -33.25 -4.75 32.23
N SER A 85 -33.52 -3.54 32.74
CA SER A 85 -32.95 -2.31 32.17
C SER A 85 -31.40 -2.30 32.18
N ALA A 86 -30.78 -2.79 33.25
CA ALA A 86 -29.32 -2.91 33.34
C ALA A 86 -28.74 -3.87 32.29
N ARG A 87 -29.41 -5.01 32.04
CA ARG A 87 -29.00 -6.00 31.04
C ARG A 87 -29.16 -5.45 29.62
N GLU A 88 -30.28 -4.80 29.32
CA GLU A 88 -30.52 -4.16 28.02
C GLU A 88 -29.47 -3.10 27.71
N LYS A 89 -29.12 -2.27 28.71
CA LYS A 89 -28.05 -1.29 28.57
C LYS A 89 -26.70 -1.95 28.33
N ALA A 90 -26.36 -3.01 29.07
CA ALA A 90 -25.09 -3.73 28.87
C ALA A 90 -24.95 -4.33 27.46
N LEU A 91 -26.06 -4.87 26.89
CA LEU A 91 -26.09 -5.37 25.53
C LEU A 91 -25.89 -4.25 24.51
N GLN A 92 -26.56 -3.09 24.70
CA GLN A 92 -26.37 -1.92 23.84
C GLN A 92 -24.94 -1.40 23.90
N ASP A 93 -24.37 -1.28 25.10
CA ASP A 93 -22.99 -0.83 25.30
C ASP A 93 -21.98 -1.77 24.64
N LEU A 94 -22.20 -3.09 24.72
CA LEU A 94 -21.33 -4.09 24.06
C LEU A 94 -21.45 -3.98 22.54
N GLN A 95 -22.69 -3.85 22.02
CA GLN A 95 -22.92 -3.67 20.59
C GLN A 95 -22.26 -2.39 20.06
N GLN A 96 -22.35 -1.30 20.82
CA GLN A 96 -21.73 -0.03 20.44
C GLN A 96 -20.21 -0.16 20.45
N ARG A 97 -19.61 -0.75 21.49
CA ARG A 97 -18.15 -0.99 21.55
C ARG A 97 -17.67 -1.83 20.37
N ALA A 98 -18.39 -2.89 19.99
CA ALA A 98 -18.02 -3.71 18.85
C ALA A 98 -18.04 -2.90 17.53
N ARG A 99 -19.05 -2.05 17.33
CA ARG A 99 -19.13 -1.17 16.15
C ARG A 99 -18.01 -0.11 16.13
N GLU A 100 -17.73 0.51 17.28
CA GLU A 100 -16.64 1.48 17.42
C GLU A 100 -15.30 0.83 17.14
N PHE A 101 -15.06 -0.36 17.71
CA PHE A 101 -13.84 -1.13 17.46
C PHE A 101 -13.69 -1.47 15.98
N GLN A 102 -14.76 -1.97 15.34
CA GLN A 102 -14.76 -2.26 13.90
C GLN A 102 -14.40 -1.01 13.08
N PHE A 103 -15.03 0.12 13.38
CA PHE A 103 -14.76 1.37 12.69
C PHE A 103 -13.31 1.82 12.90
N GLN A 104 -12.85 1.88 14.15
CA GLN A 104 -11.48 2.32 14.48
C GLN A 104 -10.42 1.44 13.81
N LYS A 105 -10.63 0.11 13.76
CA LYS A 105 -9.63 -0.81 13.20
C LYS A 105 -9.73 -0.96 11.68
N PHE A 106 -10.94 -0.99 11.12
CA PHE A 106 -11.17 -1.44 9.75
C PHE A 106 -11.81 -0.40 8.82
N ASP A 107 -11.99 0.85 9.27
CA ASP A 107 -12.42 1.90 8.34
C ASP A 107 -11.47 1.99 7.14
N THR A 108 -12.05 2.08 5.94
CA THR A 108 -11.28 2.01 4.68
C THR A 108 -10.44 3.25 4.41
N ARG A 109 -10.66 4.35 5.12
CA ARG A 109 -9.94 5.62 4.94
C ARG A 109 -9.03 5.94 6.11
N GLU A 110 -9.54 5.77 7.34
CA GLU A 110 -8.89 6.24 8.55
C GLU A 110 -8.64 5.14 9.60
N GLY A 111 -9.00 3.90 9.29
CA GLY A 111 -8.82 2.76 10.18
C GLY A 111 -7.35 2.50 10.49
N GLU A 112 -7.10 1.92 11.66
CA GLU A 112 -5.74 1.58 12.09
C GLU A 112 -5.05 0.59 11.13
N ALA A 113 -5.81 -0.29 10.47
CA ALA A 113 -5.27 -1.22 9.48
C ALA A 113 -4.66 -0.49 8.27
N VAL A 114 -5.32 0.59 7.80
CA VAL A 114 -4.79 1.43 6.71
C VAL A 114 -3.53 2.15 7.15
N LYS A 115 -3.58 2.82 8.32
CA LYS A 115 -2.43 3.54 8.89
C LYS A 115 -1.23 2.62 9.15
N LEU A 116 -1.48 1.40 9.63
CA LEU A 116 -0.44 0.42 9.86
C LEU A 116 0.19 -0.05 8.56
N ARG A 117 -0.63 -0.27 7.51
CA ARG A 117 -0.15 -0.62 6.17
C ARG A 117 0.76 0.46 5.62
N GLU A 118 0.31 1.71 5.64
CA GLU A 118 1.11 2.85 5.18
C GLU A 118 2.43 2.94 5.95
N LYS A 119 2.36 2.92 7.27
CA LYS A 119 3.55 3.00 8.13
C LYS A 119 4.58 1.90 7.85
N LYS A 120 4.14 0.68 7.53
CA LYS A 120 5.03 -0.44 7.28
C LYS A 120 5.54 -0.51 5.84
N LEU A 121 4.69 -0.22 4.86
CA LEU A 121 5.03 -0.40 3.44
C LEU A 121 5.59 0.85 2.78
N GLN A 122 5.17 2.05 3.19
CA GLN A 122 5.64 3.30 2.58
C GLN A 122 7.16 3.44 2.59
N PRO A 123 7.90 3.23 3.71
CA PRO A 123 9.35 3.37 3.71
C PRO A 123 10.04 2.36 2.79
N ILE A 124 9.45 1.18 2.62
CA ILE A 124 9.97 0.15 1.70
C ILE A 124 9.75 0.57 0.25
N GLN A 125 8.57 1.11 -0.06
CA GLN A 125 8.26 1.65 -1.40
C GLN A 125 9.19 2.80 -1.77
N GLU A 126 9.43 3.73 -0.85
CA GLU A 126 10.36 4.85 -1.04
C GLU A 126 11.78 4.36 -1.31
N LYS A 127 12.24 3.33 -0.59
CA LYS A 127 13.55 2.71 -0.80
C LYS A 127 13.65 2.05 -2.17
N VAL A 128 12.60 1.36 -2.62
CA VAL A 128 12.54 0.75 -3.97
C VAL A 128 12.56 1.83 -5.04
N LEU A 129 11.76 2.89 -4.91
CA LEU A 129 11.76 4.01 -5.86
C LEU A 129 13.13 4.67 -5.96
N LYS A 130 13.79 4.92 -4.83
CA LYS A 130 15.13 5.50 -4.80
C LYS A 130 16.18 4.59 -5.46
N ALA A 131 16.05 3.27 -5.30
CA ALA A 131 16.92 2.32 -5.97
C ALA A 131 16.69 2.33 -7.49
N ILE A 132 15.45 2.37 -7.94
CA ILE A 132 15.08 2.49 -9.35
C ILE A 132 15.66 3.78 -9.95
N GLU A 133 15.53 4.91 -9.26
CA GLU A 133 16.09 6.20 -9.66
C GLU A 133 17.62 6.13 -9.80
N THR A 134 18.29 5.51 -8.84
CA THR A 134 19.74 5.35 -8.86
C THR A 134 20.19 4.56 -10.09
N VAL A 135 19.58 3.39 -10.33
CA VAL A 135 19.89 2.55 -11.50
C VAL A 135 19.54 3.27 -12.80
N ALA A 136 18.45 4.03 -12.85
CA ALA A 136 18.06 4.80 -14.02
C ALA A 136 19.14 5.83 -14.40
N ARG A 137 19.69 6.52 -13.41
CA ARG A 137 20.79 7.48 -13.62
C ARG A 137 22.09 6.79 -14.07
N GLU A 138 22.48 5.71 -13.41
CA GLU A 138 23.67 4.93 -13.74
C GLU A 138 23.61 4.39 -15.18
N GLU A 139 22.44 3.92 -15.59
CA GLU A 139 22.16 3.38 -16.91
C GLU A 139 21.80 4.44 -17.96
N SER A 140 21.82 5.73 -17.60
CA SER A 140 21.44 6.85 -18.47
C SER A 140 20.06 6.66 -19.13
N CYS A 141 19.11 6.15 -18.37
CA CYS A 141 17.72 6.06 -18.83
C CYS A 141 17.05 7.43 -18.78
N ALA A 142 16.32 7.79 -19.84
CA ALA A 142 15.50 9.00 -19.84
C ALA A 142 14.17 8.76 -19.08
N PHE A 143 13.63 7.53 -19.14
CA PHE A 143 12.40 7.16 -18.46
C PHE A 143 12.51 5.74 -17.90
N VAL A 144 11.87 5.53 -16.76
CA VAL A 144 11.56 4.19 -16.24
C VAL A 144 10.06 4.06 -16.08
N LEU A 145 9.50 3.04 -16.72
CA LEU A 145 8.09 2.76 -16.76
C LEU A 145 7.79 1.52 -15.93
N ASP A 146 6.75 1.60 -15.10
CA ASP A 146 6.28 0.48 -14.30
C ASP A 146 5.21 -0.33 -15.04
N LYS A 147 5.40 -1.65 -15.10
CA LYS A 147 4.46 -2.62 -15.69
C LYS A 147 3.70 -3.39 -14.61
N VAL A 148 3.04 -2.69 -13.70
CA VAL A 148 2.29 -3.35 -12.61
C VAL A 148 0.95 -3.91 -13.10
N SER A 149 0.34 -3.27 -14.11
CA SER A 149 -0.96 -3.63 -14.67
C SER A 149 -1.03 -3.26 -16.16
N GLU A 150 -2.23 -3.24 -16.73
CA GLU A 150 -2.47 -2.70 -18.07
C GLU A 150 -2.13 -1.21 -18.19
N ALA A 151 -2.11 -0.48 -17.07
CA ALA A 151 -1.65 0.90 -17.02
C ALA A 151 -0.14 0.97 -16.82
N THR A 152 0.53 1.76 -17.64
CA THR A 152 1.96 2.05 -17.50
C THR A 152 2.12 3.35 -16.72
N ILE A 153 2.88 3.31 -15.62
CA ILE A 153 3.16 4.46 -14.76
C ILE A 153 4.61 4.88 -14.92
N VAL A 154 4.87 6.18 -15.06
CA VAL A 154 6.22 6.73 -15.11
C VAL A 154 6.76 6.83 -13.68
N LEU A 155 7.86 6.15 -13.38
CA LEU A 155 8.53 6.19 -12.07
C LEU A 155 9.72 7.14 -12.06
N TYR A 156 10.31 7.43 -13.23
CA TYR A 156 11.46 8.32 -13.39
C TYR A 156 11.41 9.02 -14.75
N ALA A 157 11.73 10.32 -14.77
CA ALA A 157 11.84 11.16 -15.96
C ALA A 157 12.87 12.27 -15.76
#